data_f2d04249ea59e104c9cf44f6cd997a9d
#
_entry.id   f2d04249ea59e104c9cf44f6cd997a9d
#
_cell.length_a   1.000
_cell.length_b   1.000
_cell.length_c   1.000
_cell.angle_alpha   90.00
_cell.angle_beta   90.00
_cell.angle_gamma   90.00
#
_symmetry.space_group_name_H-M   'P 1'
#
loop_
_entity.id
_entity.type
_entity.pdbx_description
1 polymer ?
#
loop_
_entity_poly.entity_id
_entity_poly.type
_entity_poly.pdbx_seq_one_letter_code
_entity_poly.pdbx_strand_id
1 'polypeptide(L)'
;MYKRQPSAEYAALPAVQGILYGYQTMDTLAGLNFGAVIALNIRARGVTESRAVEGGTIRAGFIAGGLMLVVYAMLGHAGAETGTVYPGLATGAEVLTALAQTLFGRAGLVLVAAIFVIACFNTCVGLIACVGQYFHQLLPRIPYPAIAAFFAVASMLVSNLGLAAIIRLSTPVLNAIYPAAIVLILLSFMPGLEKHRAVYPLCMGLTALQSIAAALPLGAVSAAANALPLGSMGFGWVLPALAGLAAGLLLNKSDLQ
;
A
#
# COMPACT_ATOMS: atom_id res chain seq x y z
N MET A 1 -23.48 23.47 -17.46
CA MET A 1 -22.51 22.37 -17.69
C MET A 1 -21.14 22.88 -17.25
N TYR A 2 -20.77 22.68 -15.98
CA TYR A 2 -19.47 23.10 -15.48
C TYR A 2 -18.39 22.23 -16.15
N LYS A 3 -17.49 22.84 -16.93
CA LYS A 3 -16.33 22.13 -17.48
C LYS A 3 -15.44 21.74 -16.30
N ARG A 4 -15.37 20.44 -16.01
CA ARG A 4 -14.42 19.86 -15.05
C ARG A 4 -13.02 20.16 -15.58
N GLN A 5 -12.30 21.03 -14.89
CA GLN A 5 -10.89 21.26 -15.21
C GLN A 5 -10.06 20.37 -14.28
N PRO A 6 -9.13 19.57 -14.83
CA PRO A 6 -8.21 18.81 -14.00
C PRO A 6 -7.36 19.76 -13.15
N SER A 7 -7.02 19.37 -11.93
CA SER A 7 -6.02 20.09 -11.13
C SER A 7 -4.69 20.15 -11.89
N ALA A 8 -3.86 21.16 -11.61
CA ALA A 8 -2.59 21.35 -12.32
C ALA A 8 -1.70 20.10 -12.35
N GLU A 9 -1.73 19.31 -11.27
CA GLU A 9 -0.98 18.05 -11.14
C GLU A 9 -1.45 16.97 -12.13
N TYR A 10 -2.75 16.91 -12.41
CA TYR A 10 -3.35 15.93 -13.33
C TYR A 10 -3.35 16.39 -14.81
N ALA A 11 -3.01 17.66 -15.08
CA ALA A 11 -3.11 18.21 -16.43
C ALA A 11 -2.13 17.57 -17.42
N ALA A 12 -0.91 17.19 -16.95
CA ALA A 12 0.13 16.67 -17.83
C ALA A 12 0.08 15.14 -17.99
N LEU A 13 -0.06 14.40 -16.86
CA LEU A 13 0.06 12.93 -16.84
C LEU A 13 -0.96 12.31 -15.86
N PRO A 14 -2.26 12.34 -16.16
CA PRO A 14 -3.31 11.91 -15.23
C PRO A 14 -3.19 10.44 -14.81
N ALA A 15 -2.81 9.54 -15.71
CA ALA A 15 -2.66 8.13 -15.41
C ALA A 15 -1.49 7.87 -14.44
N VAL A 16 -0.36 8.55 -14.64
CA VAL A 16 0.82 8.45 -13.76
C VAL A 16 0.47 8.94 -12.36
N GLN A 17 -0.16 10.10 -12.27
CA GLN A 17 -0.60 10.65 -10.98
C GLN A 17 -1.59 9.70 -10.28
N GLY A 18 -2.54 9.13 -11.01
CA GLY A 18 -3.46 8.14 -10.46
C GLY A 18 -2.76 6.91 -9.88
N ILE A 19 -1.72 6.38 -10.54
CA ILE A 19 -0.91 5.27 -10.04
C ILE A 19 -0.15 5.67 -8.77
N LEU A 20 0.49 6.85 -8.75
CA LEU A 20 1.22 7.34 -7.58
C LEU A 20 0.30 7.58 -6.37
N TYR A 21 -0.89 8.14 -6.59
CA TYR A 21 -1.90 8.24 -5.54
C TYR A 21 -2.40 6.87 -5.09
N GLY A 22 -2.45 5.88 -5.99
CA GLY A 22 -2.74 4.49 -5.65
C GLY A 22 -1.75 3.90 -4.65
N TYR A 23 -0.48 4.33 -4.63
CA TYR A 23 0.47 3.92 -3.60
C TYR A 23 0.05 4.36 -2.20
N GLN A 24 -0.59 5.52 -2.07
CA GLN A 24 -1.00 6.08 -0.79
C GLN A 24 -2.20 5.34 -0.16
N THR A 25 -2.89 4.51 -0.92
CA THR A 25 -4.00 3.70 -0.39
C THR A 25 -3.52 2.55 0.52
N MET A 26 -2.25 2.19 0.47
CA MET A 26 -1.62 1.12 1.26
C MET A 26 -2.15 -0.29 0.99
N ASP A 27 -3.00 -0.48 0.00
CA ASP A 27 -3.68 -1.75 -0.27
C ASP A 27 -2.73 -2.86 -0.69
N THR A 28 -1.69 -2.54 -1.47
CA THR A 28 -0.69 -3.53 -1.89
C THR A 28 0.07 -4.10 -0.70
N LEU A 29 0.50 -3.24 0.23
CA LEU A 29 1.18 -3.67 1.46
C LEU A 29 0.24 -4.43 2.38
N ALA A 30 -1.00 -3.95 2.51
CA ALA A 30 -2.05 -4.64 3.26
C ALA A 30 -2.36 -6.01 2.64
N GLY A 31 -2.48 -6.10 1.31
CA GLY A 31 -2.72 -7.34 0.58
C GLY A 31 -1.66 -8.40 0.79
N LEU A 32 -0.37 -8.02 0.77
CA LEU A 32 0.73 -8.93 1.08
C LEU A 32 0.60 -9.50 2.51
N ASN A 33 0.27 -8.66 3.47
CA ASN A 33 0.14 -9.05 4.88
C ASN A 33 -1.12 -9.89 5.13
N PHE A 34 -2.28 -9.43 4.67
CA PHE A 34 -3.55 -10.13 4.85
C PHE A 34 -3.63 -11.43 4.05
N GLY A 35 -2.94 -11.55 2.91
CA GLY A 35 -2.85 -12.80 2.14
C GLY A 35 -2.29 -13.94 2.99
N ALA A 36 -1.25 -13.70 3.76
CA ALA A 36 -0.69 -14.68 4.68
C ALA A 36 -1.69 -15.08 5.79
N VAL A 37 -2.40 -14.08 6.35
CA VAL A 37 -3.41 -14.33 7.40
C VAL A 37 -4.61 -15.12 6.86
N ILE A 38 -5.05 -14.84 5.64
CA ILE A 38 -6.13 -15.61 4.98
C ILE A 38 -5.70 -17.07 4.79
N ALA A 39 -4.48 -17.31 4.31
CA ALA A 39 -3.94 -18.65 4.16
C ALA A 39 -3.88 -19.41 5.49
N LEU A 40 -3.46 -18.76 6.57
CA LEU A 40 -3.45 -19.33 7.92
C LEU A 40 -4.87 -19.65 8.41
N ASN A 41 -5.83 -18.76 8.20
CA ASN A 41 -7.22 -18.98 8.58
C ASN A 41 -7.87 -20.14 7.81
N ILE A 42 -7.55 -20.32 6.52
CA ILE A 42 -8.02 -21.46 5.72
C ILE A 42 -7.46 -22.76 6.29
N ARG A 43 -6.17 -22.79 6.64
CA ARG A 43 -5.54 -23.94 7.29
C ARG A 43 -6.15 -24.25 8.66
N ALA A 44 -6.42 -23.24 9.46
CA ALA A 44 -7.05 -23.39 10.78
C ALA A 44 -8.48 -23.99 10.70
N ARG A 45 -9.15 -23.86 9.55
CA ARG A 45 -10.45 -24.51 9.27
C ARG A 45 -10.34 -25.96 8.80
N GLY A 46 -9.15 -26.57 8.86
CA GLY A 46 -8.92 -27.98 8.51
C GLY A 46 -8.54 -28.24 7.06
N VAL A 47 -8.34 -27.21 6.24
CA VAL A 47 -7.84 -27.37 4.87
C VAL A 47 -6.33 -27.48 4.91
N THR A 48 -5.79 -28.70 4.76
CA THR A 48 -4.35 -28.98 4.87
C THR A 48 -3.64 -29.04 3.51
N GLU A 49 -4.39 -29.28 2.44
CA GLU A 49 -3.84 -29.38 1.09
C GLU A 49 -3.37 -28.00 0.60
N SER A 50 -2.08 -27.87 0.25
CA SER A 50 -1.47 -26.61 -0.17
C SER A 50 -2.16 -25.98 -1.38
N ARG A 51 -2.54 -26.77 -2.39
CA ARG A 51 -3.26 -26.25 -3.58
C ARG A 51 -4.64 -25.70 -3.24
N ALA A 52 -5.34 -26.32 -2.30
CA ALA A 52 -6.66 -25.86 -1.86
C ALA A 52 -6.53 -24.55 -1.06
N VAL A 53 -5.51 -24.40 -0.22
CA VAL A 53 -5.21 -23.16 0.52
C VAL A 53 -4.84 -22.04 -0.46
N GLU A 54 -3.95 -22.30 -1.41
CA GLU A 54 -3.56 -21.32 -2.44
C GLU A 54 -4.77 -20.88 -3.28
N GLY A 55 -5.54 -21.84 -3.80
CA GLY A 55 -6.73 -21.55 -4.59
C GLY A 55 -7.79 -20.77 -3.80
N GLY A 56 -7.98 -21.09 -2.52
CA GLY A 56 -8.87 -20.35 -1.63
C GLY A 56 -8.41 -18.91 -1.39
N THR A 57 -7.11 -18.73 -1.16
CA THR A 57 -6.49 -17.40 -0.96
C THR A 57 -6.59 -16.54 -2.22
N ILE A 58 -6.30 -17.12 -3.38
CA ILE A 58 -6.41 -16.43 -4.68
C ILE A 58 -7.86 -15.99 -4.94
N ARG A 59 -8.85 -16.87 -4.74
CA ARG A 59 -10.27 -16.53 -4.91
C ARG A 59 -10.70 -15.39 -3.97
N ALA A 60 -10.31 -15.47 -2.70
CA ALA A 60 -10.58 -14.41 -1.73
C ALA A 60 -9.96 -13.08 -2.16
N GLY A 61 -8.73 -13.10 -2.67
CA GLY A 61 -8.03 -11.93 -3.20
C GLY A 61 -8.75 -11.31 -4.39
N PHE A 62 -9.19 -12.11 -5.37
CA PHE A 62 -9.94 -11.61 -6.53
C PHE A 62 -11.29 -10.99 -6.13
N ILE A 63 -12.01 -11.62 -5.20
CA ILE A 63 -13.29 -11.07 -4.71
C ILE A 63 -13.05 -9.75 -3.98
N ALA A 64 -12.08 -9.71 -3.07
CA ALA A 64 -11.73 -8.49 -2.34
C ALA A 64 -11.28 -7.36 -3.29
N GLY A 65 -10.37 -7.66 -4.22
CA GLY A 65 -9.90 -6.70 -5.22
C GLY A 65 -11.02 -6.16 -6.12
N GLY A 66 -11.94 -7.02 -6.55
CA GLY A 66 -13.11 -6.62 -7.34
C GLY A 66 -14.05 -5.68 -6.56
N LEU A 67 -14.32 -5.99 -5.29
CA LEU A 67 -15.13 -5.12 -4.42
C LEU A 67 -14.44 -3.78 -4.17
N MET A 68 -13.12 -3.80 -3.92
CA MET A 68 -12.34 -2.56 -3.74
C MET A 68 -12.34 -1.70 -4.99
N LEU A 69 -12.18 -2.31 -6.18
CA LEU A 69 -12.25 -1.59 -7.46
C LEU A 69 -13.58 -0.83 -7.62
N VAL A 70 -14.70 -1.48 -7.27
CA VAL A 70 -16.02 -0.84 -7.30
C VAL A 70 -16.10 0.34 -6.32
N VAL A 71 -15.65 0.14 -5.08
CA VAL A 71 -15.65 1.20 -4.06
C VAL A 71 -14.78 2.38 -4.49
N TYR A 72 -13.56 2.12 -4.98
CA TYR A 72 -12.66 3.19 -5.44
C TYR A 72 -13.19 3.92 -6.67
N ALA A 73 -13.84 3.22 -7.59
CA ALA A 73 -14.49 3.85 -8.74
C ALA A 73 -15.62 4.79 -8.29
N MET A 74 -16.42 4.38 -7.32
CA MET A 74 -17.48 5.21 -6.75
C MET A 74 -16.91 6.42 -6.00
N LEU A 75 -15.90 6.23 -5.17
CA LEU A 75 -15.23 7.32 -4.45
C LEU A 75 -14.53 8.30 -5.40
N GLY A 76 -13.86 7.79 -6.43
CA GLY A 76 -13.22 8.61 -7.45
C GLY A 76 -14.24 9.44 -8.23
N HIS A 77 -15.40 8.84 -8.57
CA HIS A 77 -16.49 9.57 -9.20
C HIS A 77 -17.07 10.65 -8.27
N ALA A 78 -17.33 10.32 -7.02
CA ALA A 78 -17.81 11.27 -6.02
C ALA A 78 -16.83 12.44 -5.82
N GLY A 79 -15.51 12.14 -5.74
CA GLY A 79 -14.47 13.16 -5.65
C GLY A 79 -14.40 14.08 -6.87
N ALA A 80 -14.55 13.52 -8.08
CA ALA A 80 -14.57 14.29 -9.32
C ALA A 80 -15.77 15.24 -9.42
N GLU A 81 -16.94 14.85 -8.88
CA GLU A 81 -18.13 15.71 -8.84
C GLU A 81 -18.01 16.80 -7.77
N THR A 82 -17.42 16.48 -6.63
CA THR A 82 -17.41 17.38 -5.45
C THR A 82 -16.23 18.35 -5.44
N GLY A 83 -15.14 18.05 -6.15
CA GLY A 83 -13.93 18.88 -6.15
C GLY A 83 -14.13 20.33 -6.61
N THR A 84 -15.14 20.59 -7.45
CA THR A 84 -15.53 21.95 -7.88
C THR A 84 -16.50 22.62 -6.91
N VAL A 85 -17.25 21.83 -6.14
CA VAL A 85 -18.30 22.33 -5.23
C VAL A 85 -17.72 22.70 -3.86
N TYR A 86 -16.69 21.98 -3.43
CA TYR A 86 -16.03 22.18 -2.13
C TYR A 86 -14.54 22.47 -2.29
N PRO A 87 -14.16 23.64 -2.82
CA PRO A 87 -12.75 24.01 -2.94
C PRO A 87 -12.15 24.24 -1.54
N GLY A 88 -10.98 23.68 -1.31
CA GLY A 88 -10.22 23.92 -0.07
C GLY A 88 -10.36 22.85 1.02
N LEU A 89 -11.08 21.76 0.79
CA LEU A 89 -11.05 20.62 1.68
C LEU A 89 -9.70 19.85 1.53
N ALA A 90 -9.05 19.60 2.66
CA ALA A 90 -7.69 19.06 2.67
C ALA A 90 -7.64 17.52 2.59
N THR A 91 -8.73 16.85 2.97
CA THR A 91 -8.76 15.38 3.09
C THR A 91 -10.01 14.77 2.45
N GLY A 92 -9.89 13.51 1.97
CA GLY A 92 -11.04 12.77 1.46
C GLY A 92 -12.15 12.55 2.52
N ALA A 93 -11.78 12.48 3.79
CA ALA A 93 -12.75 12.38 4.88
C ALA A 93 -13.63 13.64 5.00
N GLU A 94 -13.02 14.83 4.83
CA GLU A 94 -13.77 16.11 4.81
C GLU A 94 -14.72 16.17 3.62
N VAL A 95 -14.27 15.71 2.43
CA VAL A 95 -15.09 15.67 1.22
C VAL A 95 -16.30 14.75 1.41
N LEU A 96 -16.11 13.54 1.94
CA LEU A 96 -17.21 12.61 2.20
C LEU A 96 -18.19 13.15 3.25
N THR A 97 -17.67 13.80 4.29
CA THR A 97 -18.49 14.41 5.34
C THR A 97 -19.34 15.55 4.77
N ALA A 98 -18.74 16.44 3.98
CA ALA A 98 -19.45 17.54 3.33
C ALA A 98 -20.53 17.03 2.35
N LEU A 99 -20.19 16.01 1.55
CA LEU A 99 -21.12 15.39 0.61
C LEU A 99 -22.31 14.75 1.34
N ALA A 100 -22.03 13.97 2.39
CA ALA A 100 -23.08 13.32 3.18
C ALA A 100 -24.00 14.34 3.88
N GLN A 101 -23.43 15.42 4.39
CA GLN A 101 -24.20 16.51 4.99
C GLN A 101 -25.10 17.20 3.96
N THR A 102 -24.62 17.41 2.75
CA THR A 102 -25.39 18.07 1.68
C THR A 102 -26.53 17.19 1.18
N LEU A 103 -26.30 15.87 1.04
CA LEU A 103 -27.31 14.95 0.52
C LEU A 103 -28.35 14.52 1.57
N PHE A 104 -27.92 14.27 2.81
CA PHE A 104 -28.73 13.65 3.85
C PHE A 104 -28.81 14.46 5.16
N GLY A 105 -28.22 15.67 5.21
CA GLY A 105 -28.21 16.50 6.40
C GLY A 105 -27.55 15.82 7.61
N ARG A 106 -28.14 15.98 8.80
CA ARG A 106 -27.64 15.38 10.05
C ARG A 106 -27.61 13.85 10.02
N ALA A 107 -28.56 13.22 9.36
CA ALA A 107 -28.60 11.76 9.22
C ALA A 107 -27.38 11.25 8.42
N GLY A 108 -26.98 11.97 7.37
CA GLY A 108 -25.76 11.67 6.60
C GLY A 108 -24.48 11.74 7.42
N LEU A 109 -24.36 12.75 8.29
CA LEU A 109 -23.21 12.86 9.20
C LEU A 109 -23.10 11.68 10.15
N VAL A 110 -24.22 11.27 10.76
CA VAL A 110 -24.24 10.11 11.68
C VAL A 110 -23.89 8.83 10.92
N LEU A 111 -24.41 8.66 9.70
CA LEU A 111 -24.14 7.50 8.86
C LEU A 111 -22.65 7.41 8.51
N VAL A 112 -22.05 8.51 8.02
CA VAL A 112 -20.62 8.54 7.66
C VAL A 112 -19.74 8.32 8.89
N ALA A 113 -20.08 8.93 10.04
CA ALA A 113 -19.36 8.71 11.28
C ALA A 113 -19.40 7.23 11.71
N ALA A 114 -20.57 6.60 11.65
CA ALA A 114 -20.72 5.18 11.97
C ALA A 114 -19.90 4.29 11.02
N ILE A 115 -19.95 4.56 9.71
CA ILE A 115 -19.15 3.83 8.71
C ILE A 115 -17.65 3.97 9.01
N PHE A 116 -17.16 5.18 9.27
CA PHE A 116 -15.74 5.41 9.59
C PHE A 116 -15.33 4.67 10.86
N VAL A 117 -16.12 4.76 11.92
CA VAL A 117 -15.80 4.07 13.19
C VAL A 117 -15.72 2.57 12.98
N ILE A 118 -16.72 1.96 12.34
CA ILE A 118 -16.77 0.52 12.13
C ILE A 118 -15.63 0.05 11.21
N ALA A 119 -15.39 0.76 10.09
CA ALA A 119 -14.35 0.42 9.14
C ALA A 119 -12.94 0.54 9.77
N CYS A 120 -12.67 1.66 10.44
CA CYS A 120 -11.39 1.88 11.13
C CYS A 120 -11.17 0.85 12.25
N PHE A 121 -12.20 0.56 13.05
CA PHE A 121 -12.10 -0.44 14.11
C PHE A 121 -11.77 -1.83 13.56
N ASN A 122 -12.48 -2.27 12.51
CA ASN A 122 -12.21 -3.56 11.87
C ASN A 122 -10.78 -3.65 11.31
N THR A 123 -10.32 -2.58 10.65
CA THR A 123 -8.95 -2.51 10.11
C THR A 123 -7.91 -2.52 11.24
N CYS A 124 -8.10 -1.75 12.30
CA CYS A 124 -7.20 -1.73 13.46
C CYS A 124 -7.09 -3.11 14.11
N VAL A 125 -8.21 -3.80 14.32
CA VAL A 125 -8.20 -5.16 14.88
C VAL A 125 -7.40 -6.10 13.97
N GLY A 126 -7.63 -6.07 12.67
CA GLY A 126 -6.91 -6.90 11.71
C GLY A 126 -5.40 -6.63 11.72
N LEU A 127 -5.00 -5.35 11.66
CA LEU A 127 -3.57 -4.97 11.65
C LEU A 127 -2.87 -5.30 12.97
N ILE A 128 -3.49 -5.01 14.12
CA ILE A 128 -2.91 -5.35 15.43
C ILE A 128 -2.78 -6.86 15.59
N ALA A 129 -3.76 -7.63 15.11
CA ALA A 129 -3.68 -9.09 15.14
C ALA A 129 -2.51 -9.61 14.29
N CYS A 130 -2.33 -9.09 13.07
CA CYS A 130 -1.25 -9.49 12.17
C CYS A 130 0.13 -9.15 12.77
N VAL A 131 0.31 -7.90 13.18
CA VAL A 131 1.57 -7.41 13.75
C VAL A 131 1.86 -8.12 15.06
N GLY A 132 0.85 -8.31 15.91
CA GLY A 132 0.96 -9.02 17.17
C GLY A 132 1.40 -10.48 16.99
N GLN A 133 0.83 -11.21 16.03
CA GLN A 133 1.23 -12.58 15.69
C GLN A 133 2.67 -12.63 15.15
N TYR A 134 3.03 -11.73 14.25
CA TYR A 134 4.38 -11.67 13.70
C TYR A 134 5.44 -11.45 14.77
N PHE A 135 5.26 -10.44 15.62
CA PHE A 135 6.21 -10.15 16.70
C PHE A 135 6.21 -11.22 17.80
N HIS A 136 5.09 -11.88 18.06
CA HIS A 136 5.07 -13.00 18.99
C HIS A 136 5.88 -14.21 18.48
N GLN A 137 5.87 -14.46 17.16
CA GLN A 137 6.73 -15.49 16.56
C GLN A 137 8.22 -15.11 16.63
N LEU A 138 8.55 -13.84 16.46
CA LEU A 138 9.91 -13.33 16.53
C LEU A 138 10.44 -13.25 17.96
N LEU A 139 9.57 -12.92 18.92
CA LEU A 139 9.86 -12.74 20.33
C LEU A 139 8.99 -13.66 21.21
N PRO A 140 9.23 -14.97 21.21
CA PRO A 140 8.36 -15.94 21.91
C PRO A 140 8.27 -15.73 23.41
N ARG A 141 9.23 -14.99 23.99
CA ARG A 141 9.28 -14.68 25.44
C ARG A 141 8.20 -13.67 25.84
N ILE A 142 7.68 -12.88 24.90
CA ILE A 142 6.68 -11.86 25.20
C ILE A 142 5.30 -12.42 24.83
N PRO A 143 4.32 -12.43 25.73
CA PRO A 143 2.99 -12.95 25.44
C PRO A 143 2.27 -12.07 24.42
N TYR A 144 1.53 -12.70 23.52
CA TYR A 144 0.76 -12.02 22.46
C TYR A 144 -0.07 -10.81 22.96
N PRO A 145 -0.83 -10.90 24.09
CA PRO A 145 -1.62 -9.76 24.55
C PRO A 145 -0.78 -8.52 24.89
N ALA A 146 0.44 -8.72 25.41
CA ALA A 146 1.33 -7.60 25.73
C ALA A 146 1.83 -6.88 24.45
N ILE A 147 2.17 -7.66 23.41
CA ILE A 147 2.56 -7.11 22.12
C ILE A 147 1.39 -6.36 21.49
N ALA A 148 0.21 -6.96 21.46
CA ALA A 148 -0.99 -6.35 20.90
C ALA A 148 -1.36 -5.06 21.65
N ALA A 149 -1.30 -5.06 22.98
CA ALA A 149 -1.55 -3.87 23.79
C ALA A 149 -0.51 -2.77 23.53
N PHE A 150 0.77 -3.12 23.37
CA PHE A 150 1.82 -2.16 23.04
C PHE A 150 1.53 -1.46 21.70
N PHE A 151 1.21 -2.21 20.64
CA PHE A 151 0.89 -1.62 19.33
C PHE A 151 -0.41 -0.83 19.36
N ALA A 152 -1.42 -1.25 20.12
CA ALA A 152 -2.66 -0.52 20.27
C ALA A 152 -2.42 0.84 20.96
N VAL A 153 -1.67 0.87 22.06
CA VAL A 153 -1.33 2.11 22.76
C VAL A 153 -0.45 3.01 21.91
N ALA A 154 0.57 2.46 21.25
CA ALA A 154 1.43 3.23 20.34
C ALA A 154 0.62 3.87 19.20
N SER A 155 -0.29 3.11 18.58
CA SER A 155 -1.18 3.63 17.53
C SER A 155 -2.12 4.72 18.07
N MET A 156 -2.66 4.55 19.27
CA MET A 156 -3.48 5.55 19.95
C MET A 156 -2.71 6.85 20.19
N LEU A 157 -1.46 6.79 20.61
CA LEU A 157 -0.61 7.97 20.80
C LEU A 157 -0.35 8.69 19.48
N VAL A 158 -0.01 7.95 18.43
CA VAL A 158 0.23 8.50 17.09
C VAL A 158 -1.04 9.12 16.50
N SER A 159 -2.21 8.55 16.76
CA SER A 159 -3.49 9.07 16.25
C SER A 159 -3.80 10.51 16.72
N ASN A 160 -3.24 10.93 17.86
CA ASN A 160 -3.39 12.30 18.36
C ASN A 160 -2.68 13.36 17.52
N LEU A 161 -1.79 12.98 16.59
CA LEU A 161 -1.16 13.90 15.64
C LEU A 161 -2.14 14.44 14.59
N GLY A 162 -3.28 13.79 14.44
CA GLY A 162 -4.27 14.10 13.42
C GLY A 162 -3.96 13.50 12.04
N LEU A 163 -5.01 13.32 11.24
CA LEU A 163 -4.94 12.61 9.96
C LEU A 163 -3.95 13.26 8.98
N ALA A 164 -3.97 14.57 8.84
CA ALA A 164 -3.10 15.29 7.92
C ALA A 164 -1.60 15.10 8.26
N ALA A 165 -1.24 15.15 9.55
CA ALA A 165 0.13 14.93 9.99
C ALA A 165 0.58 13.48 9.77
N ILE A 166 -0.31 12.50 10.02
CA ILE A 166 -0.05 11.08 9.78
C ILE A 166 0.20 10.82 8.31
N ILE A 167 -0.64 11.33 7.41
CA ILE A 167 -0.46 11.20 5.95
C ILE A 167 0.89 11.81 5.54
N ARG A 168 1.19 13.02 5.99
CA ARG A 168 2.46 13.70 5.67
C ARG A 168 3.70 12.91 6.12
N LEU A 169 3.63 12.27 7.28
CA LEU A 169 4.71 11.45 7.83
C LEU A 169 4.83 10.11 7.10
N SER A 170 3.70 9.52 6.73
CA SER A 170 3.65 8.20 6.09
C SER A 170 4.06 8.24 4.62
N THR A 171 3.75 9.31 3.89
CA THR A 171 3.99 9.41 2.45
C THR A 171 5.44 9.11 2.05
N PRO A 172 6.50 9.70 2.65
CA PRO A 172 7.87 9.38 2.27
C PRO A 172 8.24 7.91 2.58
N VAL A 173 7.73 7.36 3.68
CA VAL A 173 7.94 5.95 4.04
C VAL A 173 7.29 5.03 3.01
N LEU A 174 6.08 5.33 2.59
CA LEU A 174 5.36 4.59 1.56
C LEU A 174 6.09 4.65 0.22
N ASN A 175 6.51 5.84 -0.21
CA ASN A 175 7.25 6.01 -1.44
C ASN A 175 8.58 5.23 -1.45
N ALA A 176 9.19 5.01 -0.28
CA ALA A 176 10.39 4.18 -0.15
C ALA A 176 10.10 2.68 -0.22
N ILE A 177 8.97 2.21 0.35
CA ILE A 177 8.66 0.78 0.48
C ILE A 177 7.90 0.23 -0.73
N TYR A 178 6.99 1.02 -1.33
CA TYR A 178 6.12 0.55 -2.40
C TYR A 178 6.85 -0.01 -3.62
N PRO A 179 7.90 0.63 -4.14
CA PRO A 179 8.64 0.08 -5.26
C PRO A 179 9.18 -1.33 -5.00
N ALA A 180 9.74 -1.54 -3.81
CA ALA A 180 10.24 -2.85 -3.41
C ALA A 180 9.10 -3.89 -3.32
N ALA A 181 7.95 -3.52 -2.76
CA ALA A 181 6.79 -4.39 -2.70
C ALA A 181 6.26 -4.78 -4.09
N ILE A 182 6.19 -3.82 -5.02
CA ILE A 182 5.78 -4.08 -6.42
C ILE A 182 6.76 -5.03 -7.10
N VAL A 183 8.08 -4.78 -6.97
CA VAL A 183 9.12 -5.64 -7.56
C VAL A 183 9.01 -7.05 -6.98
N LEU A 184 8.81 -7.21 -5.68
CA LEU A 184 8.63 -8.51 -5.04
C LEU A 184 7.45 -9.28 -5.64
N ILE A 185 6.31 -8.60 -5.82
CA ILE A 185 5.11 -9.19 -6.43
C ILE A 185 5.41 -9.59 -7.87
N LEU A 186 6.00 -8.71 -8.67
CA LEU A 186 6.31 -9.00 -10.06
C LEU A 186 7.28 -10.19 -10.21
N LEU A 187 8.30 -10.26 -9.37
CA LEU A 187 9.24 -11.39 -9.36
C LEU A 187 8.54 -12.70 -8.99
N SER A 188 7.56 -12.68 -8.08
CA SER A 188 6.83 -13.90 -7.69
C SER A 188 5.91 -14.45 -8.79
N PHE A 189 5.52 -13.64 -9.77
CA PHE A 189 4.78 -14.10 -10.95
C PHE A 189 5.67 -14.73 -12.04
N MET A 190 6.99 -14.62 -11.92
CA MET A 190 7.92 -15.15 -12.92
C MET A 190 8.38 -16.56 -12.52
N PRO A 191 7.87 -17.64 -13.15
CA PRO A 191 8.22 -19.01 -12.79
C PRO A 191 9.69 -19.29 -13.10
N GLY A 192 10.33 -20.01 -12.21
CA GLY A 192 11.74 -20.43 -12.39
C GLY A 192 12.78 -19.46 -11.80
N LEU A 193 12.41 -18.24 -11.42
CA LEU A 193 13.32 -17.31 -10.75
C LEU A 193 13.74 -17.77 -9.35
N GLU A 194 12.97 -18.63 -8.72
CA GLU A 194 13.28 -19.25 -7.42
C GLU A 194 14.60 -20.03 -7.43
N LYS A 195 14.99 -20.54 -8.62
CA LYS A 195 16.26 -21.25 -8.83
C LYS A 195 17.48 -20.33 -8.82
N HIS A 196 17.27 -19.03 -9.01
CA HIS A 196 18.31 -18.02 -9.11
C HIS A 196 18.45 -17.25 -7.79
N ARG A 197 19.28 -17.78 -6.88
CA ARG A 197 19.45 -17.22 -5.51
C ARG A 197 19.84 -15.75 -5.47
N ALA A 198 20.55 -15.24 -6.48
CA ALA A 198 21.01 -13.86 -6.54
C ALA A 198 19.96 -12.86 -7.04
N VAL A 199 18.92 -13.29 -7.76
CA VAL A 199 17.94 -12.40 -8.40
C VAL A 199 17.16 -11.60 -7.39
N TYR A 200 16.54 -12.27 -6.41
CA TYR A 200 15.71 -11.60 -5.40
C TYR A 200 16.50 -10.56 -4.59
N PRO A 201 17.65 -10.89 -3.96
CA PRO A 201 18.38 -9.91 -3.16
C PRO A 201 18.92 -8.74 -3.99
N LEU A 202 19.38 -8.96 -5.23
CA LEU A 202 19.87 -7.88 -6.08
C LEU A 202 18.76 -6.97 -6.58
N CYS A 203 17.66 -7.53 -7.08
CA CYS A 203 16.51 -6.74 -7.49
C CYS A 203 15.94 -5.92 -6.34
N MET A 204 15.68 -6.56 -5.22
CA MET A 204 15.11 -5.91 -4.05
C MET A 204 16.08 -4.88 -3.45
N GLY A 205 17.37 -5.23 -3.36
CA GLY A 205 18.39 -4.35 -2.80
C GLY A 205 18.58 -3.07 -3.63
N LEU A 206 18.74 -3.18 -4.95
CA LEU A 206 18.89 -2.02 -5.83
C LEU A 206 17.64 -1.16 -5.89
N THR A 207 16.46 -1.78 -5.93
CA THR A 207 15.18 -1.07 -5.90
C THR A 207 14.99 -0.31 -4.59
N ALA A 208 15.21 -0.97 -3.45
CA ALA A 208 15.09 -0.36 -2.14
C ALA A 208 16.10 0.77 -1.94
N LEU A 209 17.35 0.58 -2.37
CA LEU A 209 18.39 1.60 -2.28
C LEU A 209 17.98 2.87 -3.04
N GLN A 210 17.53 2.71 -4.28
CA GLN A 210 17.08 3.84 -5.09
C GLN A 210 15.84 4.52 -4.49
N SER A 211 14.82 3.74 -4.06
CA SER A 211 13.59 4.27 -3.52
C SER A 211 13.81 5.03 -2.21
N ILE A 212 14.67 4.50 -1.33
CA ILE A 212 15.05 5.16 -0.08
C ILE A 212 15.83 6.44 -0.39
N ALA A 213 16.80 6.40 -1.32
CA ALA A 213 17.57 7.56 -1.72
C ALA A 213 16.70 8.68 -2.32
N ALA A 214 15.67 8.30 -3.10
CA ALA A 214 14.72 9.24 -3.68
C ALA A 214 13.75 9.84 -2.64
N ALA A 215 13.35 9.06 -1.64
CA ALA A 215 12.39 9.48 -0.61
C ALA A 215 13.00 10.32 0.50
N LEU A 216 14.31 10.17 0.77
CA LEU A 216 15.00 10.93 1.81
C LEU A 216 15.33 12.36 1.34
N PRO A 217 15.13 13.38 2.19
CA PRO A 217 15.43 14.77 1.86
C PRO A 217 16.95 15.06 1.96
N LEU A 218 17.77 14.28 1.27
CA LEU A 218 19.23 14.38 1.30
C LEU A 218 19.81 15.19 0.12
N GLY A 219 19.13 16.24 -0.32
CA GLY A 219 19.62 17.20 -1.31
C GLY A 219 20.21 16.54 -2.58
N ALA A 220 21.54 16.43 -2.66
CA ALA A 220 22.22 15.88 -3.82
C ALA A 220 21.89 14.39 -4.10
N VAL A 221 21.69 13.58 -3.07
CA VAL A 221 21.38 12.14 -3.22
C VAL A 221 19.98 11.96 -3.80
N SER A 222 19.00 12.67 -3.28
CA SER A 222 17.64 12.59 -3.81
C SER A 222 17.55 13.18 -5.23
N ALA A 223 18.30 14.26 -5.52
CA ALA A 223 18.40 14.80 -6.87
C ALA A 223 19.00 13.81 -7.86
N ALA A 224 20.07 13.11 -7.50
CA ALA A 224 20.68 12.08 -8.33
C ALA A 224 19.76 10.86 -8.54
N ALA A 225 19.07 10.41 -7.47
CA ALA A 225 18.10 9.31 -7.56
C ALA A 225 16.90 9.65 -8.46
N ASN A 226 16.43 10.90 -8.44
CA ASN A 226 15.35 11.39 -9.28
C ASN A 226 15.78 11.80 -10.69
N ALA A 227 17.08 11.94 -10.95
CA ALA A 227 17.62 12.19 -12.28
C ALA A 227 17.65 10.95 -13.19
N LEU A 228 17.41 9.75 -12.61
CA LEU A 228 17.26 8.54 -13.40
C LEU A 228 16.11 8.65 -14.40
N PRO A 229 16.19 8.00 -15.56
CA PRO A 229 15.06 7.90 -16.48
C PRO A 229 13.80 7.43 -15.76
N LEU A 230 12.67 8.09 -16.06
CA LEU A 230 11.39 7.93 -15.36
C LEU A 230 11.36 8.45 -13.90
N GLY A 231 12.46 8.99 -13.36
CA GLY A 231 12.51 9.54 -12.00
C GLY A 231 11.55 10.73 -11.82
N SER A 232 11.48 11.60 -12.82
CA SER A 232 10.53 12.73 -12.84
C SER A 232 9.05 12.30 -12.82
N MET A 233 8.77 11.05 -13.22
CA MET A 233 7.44 10.44 -13.20
C MET A 233 7.21 9.56 -11.96
N GLY A 234 8.14 9.50 -11.00
CA GLY A 234 8.05 8.64 -9.81
C GLY A 234 8.40 7.16 -10.04
N PHE A 235 8.86 6.79 -11.24
CA PHE A 235 9.24 5.41 -11.61
C PHE A 235 10.75 5.21 -11.76
N GLY A 236 11.57 6.05 -11.12
CA GLY A 236 13.03 5.94 -11.17
C GLY A 236 13.59 4.59 -10.67
N TRP A 237 12.81 3.85 -9.90
CA TRP A 237 13.15 2.52 -9.38
C TRP A 237 13.12 1.40 -10.43
N VAL A 238 12.46 1.62 -11.57
CA VAL A 238 12.29 0.57 -12.61
C VAL A 238 13.64 0.16 -13.20
N LEU A 239 14.51 1.12 -13.51
CA LEU A 239 15.83 0.80 -14.05
C LEU A 239 16.74 0.02 -13.08
N PRO A 240 16.89 0.43 -11.80
CA PRO A 240 17.60 -0.39 -10.80
C PRO A 240 17.01 -1.78 -10.62
N ALA A 241 15.68 -1.93 -10.67
CA ALA A 241 15.02 -3.24 -10.61
C ALA A 241 15.41 -4.13 -11.79
N LEU A 242 15.36 -3.61 -13.02
CA LEU A 242 15.77 -4.33 -14.23
C LEU A 242 17.26 -4.65 -14.23
N ALA A 243 18.11 -3.73 -13.78
CA ALA A 243 19.55 -3.97 -13.63
C ALA A 243 19.82 -5.08 -12.61
N GLY A 244 19.09 -5.10 -11.49
CA GLY A 244 19.18 -6.17 -10.49
C GLY A 244 18.75 -7.52 -11.02
N LEU A 245 17.68 -7.55 -11.83
CA LEU A 245 17.21 -8.76 -12.50
C LEU A 245 18.28 -9.30 -13.48
N ALA A 246 18.80 -8.43 -14.35
CA ALA A 246 19.81 -8.81 -15.31
C ALA A 246 21.11 -9.31 -14.63
N ALA A 247 21.60 -8.57 -13.63
CA ALA A 247 22.79 -8.96 -12.87
C ALA A 247 22.58 -10.28 -12.13
N GLY A 248 21.43 -10.49 -11.50
CA GLY A 248 21.10 -11.72 -10.79
C GLY A 248 21.02 -12.94 -11.70
N LEU A 249 20.50 -12.79 -12.92
CA LEU A 249 20.47 -13.84 -13.94
C LEU A 249 21.88 -14.17 -14.47
N LEU A 250 22.73 -13.15 -14.66
CA LEU A 250 24.10 -13.33 -15.15
C LEU A 250 25.00 -14.02 -14.11
N LEU A 251 24.92 -13.63 -12.85
CA LEU A 251 25.73 -14.21 -11.77
C LEU A 251 25.42 -15.69 -11.56
N ASN A 252 24.17 -16.09 -11.69
CA ASN A 252 23.78 -17.49 -11.54
C ASN A 252 24.21 -18.37 -12.73
N LYS A 253 24.54 -17.77 -13.87
CA LYS A 253 25.07 -18.49 -15.04
C LYS A 253 26.55 -18.83 -14.88
N SER A 254 27.28 -18.06 -14.05
CA SER A 254 28.68 -18.31 -13.72
C SER A 254 28.91 -19.42 -12.68
N ASP A 255 27.90 -19.71 -11.85
CA ASP A 255 27.98 -20.79 -10.85
C ASP A 255 27.69 -22.19 -11.43
N LEU A 256 27.32 -22.27 -12.71
CA LEU A 256 27.02 -23.51 -13.45
C LEU A 256 28.15 -23.95 -14.43
N GLN A 257 29.26 -23.24 -14.45
CA GLN A 257 30.51 -23.61 -15.17
C GLN A 257 31.61 -23.96 -14.16
#